data_8c88ca7f55385b56c49c8d8cddc68d6c
#
_entry.id   8c88ca7f55385b56c49c8d8cddc68d6c
#
_cell.length_a   1.000
_cell.length_b   1.000
_cell.length_c   1.000
_cell.angle_alpha   90.00
_cell.angle_beta   90.00
_cell.angle_gamma   90.00
#
_symmetry.space_group_name_H-M   'P 1'
#
loop_
_entity.id
_entity.type
_entity.pdbx_description
1 polymer ?
#
loop_
_entity_poly.entity_id
_entity_poly.type
_entity_poly.pdbx_seq_one_letter_code
_entity_poly.pdbx_strand_id
1 'polypeptide(L)'
;MKTKTAIKILVAVSIAAIGGTMFFLNNSSRLPIADEKSELKSESETREITDGAGKKITIPAKVERIAAAGALNQIVFMLGGGDKLVATAEGVQKGFFPVVFPRIKEIPAAYGGPGPGTLNMETLLKANPQVVFGSYVNDKDVETLASAGIALFELKLNTPPDIKDTISMVGKIIGPEAEQKAADFNRDYDQNLDYARQLTAGALKVKVFAASSDGGGGPISTVPGNDILTSYIDAAGGVNIAAEKLPTALADGSASVDFEFLIAQQPEVIIAQNRQIYDYITDEKNGSQWQYLDAVKNKKVYLNPKGVYLWSVRSAEGALEPLWLAKILHPEPVASLDIKQKTKEFYRDNYYYELSDAQVENILFPEN
;
A
#
# COMPACT_ATOMS: atom_id res chain seq x y z
N MET A 1 -29.67 53.95 16.05
CA MET A 1 -29.26 54.70 17.28
C MET A 1 -28.17 53.92 17.99
N LYS A 2 -26.97 54.52 18.06
CA LYS A 2 -25.91 54.41 19.11
C LYS A 2 -25.32 52.99 19.40
N THR A 3 -24.06 52.69 19.55
CA THR A 3 -22.81 53.50 19.46
C THR A 3 -21.63 52.48 19.45
N LYS A 4 -20.58 52.86 18.74
CA LYS A 4 -19.25 52.22 18.72
C LYS A 4 -18.52 52.40 20.04
N THR A 5 -17.69 51.47 20.47
CA THR A 5 -16.54 51.82 21.32
C THR A 5 -15.33 50.94 20.93
N ALA A 6 -14.28 51.60 20.44
CA ALA A 6 -12.96 51.02 20.17
C ALA A 6 -12.06 51.38 21.36
N ILE A 7 -11.26 50.44 21.83
CA ILE A 7 -10.21 50.71 22.83
C ILE A 7 -8.84 50.52 22.12
N LYS A 8 -8.11 51.65 22.08
CA LYS A 8 -6.67 51.71 21.72
C LYS A 8 -5.86 51.57 23.01
N ILE A 9 -4.84 50.74 23.02
CA ILE A 9 -3.81 50.72 24.06
C ILE A 9 -2.51 51.19 23.44
N LEU A 10 -1.95 52.21 24.08
CA LEU A 10 -0.74 52.94 23.74
C LEU A 10 0.48 52.24 24.38
N VAL A 11 1.55 52.07 23.65
CA VAL A 11 2.85 51.59 24.16
C VAL A 11 3.74 52.82 24.37
N ALA A 12 4.20 53.01 25.61
CA ALA A 12 5.16 54.05 25.95
C ALA A 12 6.59 53.48 25.94
N VAL A 13 7.48 54.14 25.21
CA VAL A 13 8.92 53.93 25.19
C VAL A 13 9.56 54.87 26.21
N SER A 14 10.41 54.32 27.09
CA SER A 14 11.23 55.12 27.98
C SER A 14 12.72 54.91 27.67
N ILE A 15 13.35 55.96 27.20
CA ILE A 15 14.80 56.11 27.03
C ILE A 15 15.39 56.71 28.29
N ALA A 16 16.41 56.12 28.87
CA ALA A 16 17.26 56.77 29.86
C ALA A 16 18.76 56.60 29.45
N ALA A 17 19.37 57.71 29.12
CA ALA A 17 20.79 57.85 28.91
C ALA A 17 21.41 58.47 30.19
N ILE A 18 22.52 57.89 30.67
CA ILE A 18 23.48 58.63 31.56
C ILE A 18 24.87 58.14 31.19
N GLY A 19 25.70 59.07 30.95
CA GLY A 19 27.04 59.00 30.47
C GLY A 19 28.13 59.02 31.55
N GLY A 20 29.37 59.02 31.08
CA GLY A 20 30.63 59.33 31.73
C GLY A 20 31.47 58.11 32.07
N THR A 21 32.64 57.92 31.72
CA THR A 21 33.88 58.70 31.71
C THR A 21 35.01 57.83 31.09
N MET A 22 35.85 58.41 30.28
CA MET A 22 37.09 57.81 29.75
C MET A 22 38.07 57.48 30.85
N PHE A 23 38.75 56.30 30.76
CA PHE A 23 40.10 56.10 31.24
C PHE A 23 40.88 55.27 30.22
N PHE A 24 41.91 55.92 29.63
CA PHE A 24 42.90 55.23 28.81
C PHE A 24 43.92 54.53 29.74
N LEU A 25 44.12 53.23 29.55
CA LEU A 25 45.38 52.58 29.85
C LEU A 25 45.73 51.57 28.77
N ASN A 26 46.78 51.87 28.08
CA ASN A 26 47.44 51.07 27.06
C ASN A 26 48.12 49.86 27.73
N ASN A 27 47.79 48.65 27.35
CA ASN A 27 48.63 47.51 27.56
C ASN A 27 48.52 46.46 26.45
N SER A 28 49.59 46.40 25.68
CA SER A 28 49.78 45.45 24.60
C SER A 28 50.00 44.04 25.15
N SER A 29 49.04 43.18 25.08
CA SER A 29 49.26 41.73 25.18
C SER A 29 48.52 41.03 24.04
N ARG A 30 49.24 40.43 23.11
CA ARG A 30 48.80 39.60 22.04
C ARG A 30 48.03 38.42 22.63
N LEU A 31 46.75 38.31 22.31
CA LEU A 31 45.97 37.10 22.51
C LEU A 31 46.21 36.18 21.29
N PRO A 32 46.37 34.87 21.49
CA PRO A 32 46.49 33.93 20.38
C PRO A 32 45.14 33.85 19.65
N ILE A 33 45.20 33.96 18.33
CA ILE A 33 44.08 33.67 17.44
C ILE A 33 43.85 32.16 17.56
N ALA A 34 42.86 31.76 18.30
CA ALA A 34 42.34 30.42 18.23
C ALA A 34 41.56 30.29 16.89
N ASP A 35 42.12 29.50 15.99
CA ASP A 35 41.41 28.98 14.82
C ASP A 35 40.29 28.07 15.33
N GLU A 36 39.13 28.65 15.60
CA GLU A 36 37.91 27.92 15.88
C GLU A 36 37.25 27.58 14.54
N LYS A 37 37.87 26.68 13.78
CA LYS A 37 37.14 25.82 12.87
C LYS A 37 36.44 24.75 13.69
N SER A 38 35.38 25.12 14.36
CA SER A 38 34.36 24.15 14.76
C SER A 38 33.65 23.67 13.48
N GLU A 39 34.18 22.64 12.87
CA GLU A 39 33.41 21.76 12.01
C GLU A 39 32.28 21.22 12.91
N LEU A 40 31.12 21.87 12.87
CA LEU A 40 29.86 21.27 13.23
C LEU A 40 29.61 20.11 12.25
N LYS A 41 30.25 18.97 12.46
CA LYS A 41 29.71 17.68 12.08
C LYS A 41 28.45 17.54 12.91
N SER A 42 27.34 17.96 12.36
CA SER A 42 26.02 17.48 12.76
C SER A 42 26.10 15.95 12.57
N GLU A 43 26.38 15.21 13.64
CA GLU A 43 26.06 13.79 13.69
C GLU A 43 24.57 13.74 13.42
N SER A 44 24.16 13.31 12.21
CA SER A 44 22.77 13.15 11.88
C SER A 44 22.21 12.10 12.82
N GLU A 45 21.34 12.50 13.74
CA GLU A 45 20.66 11.58 14.65
C GLU A 45 20.09 10.43 13.82
N THR A 46 20.34 9.21 14.27
CA THR A 46 19.85 7.97 13.63
C THR A 46 18.99 7.19 14.60
N ARG A 47 18.17 6.30 14.07
CA ARG A 47 17.38 5.34 14.84
C ARG A 47 17.34 3.99 14.16
N GLU A 48 17.03 2.94 14.90
CA GLU A 48 16.91 1.58 14.40
C GLU A 48 15.44 1.21 14.20
N ILE A 49 15.16 0.54 13.08
CA ILE A 49 13.87 -0.09 12.78
C ILE A 49 14.13 -1.56 12.44
N THR A 50 13.28 -2.45 12.94
CA THR A 50 13.31 -3.88 12.56
C THR A 50 12.43 -4.10 11.34
N ASP A 51 12.97 -4.73 10.30
CA ASP A 51 12.22 -5.07 9.07
C ASP A 51 11.40 -6.37 9.19
N GLY A 52 10.71 -6.75 8.11
CA GLY A 52 9.89 -7.95 8.05
C GLY A 52 10.67 -9.27 8.18
N ALA A 53 11.99 -9.26 7.93
CA ALA A 53 12.88 -10.41 8.13
C ALA A 53 13.43 -10.49 9.57
N GLY A 54 13.16 -9.48 10.41
CA GLY A 54 13.70 -9.36 11.77
C GLY A 54 15.07 -8.70 11.83
N LYS A 55 15.57 -8.12 10.71
CA LYS A 55 16.85 -7.42 10.65
C LYS A 55 16.70 -5.99 11.16
N LYS A 56 17.62 -5.55 12.02
CA LYS A 56 17.71 -4.16 12.47
C LYS A 56 18.41 -3.31 11.40
N ILE A 57 17.75 -2.24 11.00
CA ILE A 57 18.22 -1.31 9.97
C ILE A 57 18.30 0.07 10.57
N THR A 58 19.49 0.69 10.46
CA THR A 58 19.73 2.07 10.90
C THR A 58 19.26 3.04 9.82
N ILE A 59 18.45 4.02 10.20
CA ILE A 59 17.95 5.08 9.33
C ILE A 59 18.16 6.45 9.98
N PRO A 60 18.11 7.56 9.22
CA PRO A 60 18.07 8.90 9.82
C PRO A 60 16.88 9.03 10.79
N ALA A 61 17.06 9.79 11.87
CA ALA A 61 15.97 10.06 12.82
C ALA A 61 14.74 10.65 12.11
N LYS A 62 14.96 11.50 11.09
CA LYS A 62 13.93 12.06 10.22
C LYS A 62 14.12 11.56 8.78
N VAL A 63 13.14 10.83 8.27
CA VAL A 63 13.12 10.36 6.88
C VAL A 63 12.30 11.33 6.03
N GLU A 64 12.95 11.88 4.99
CA GLU A 64 12.33 12.86 4.06
C GLU A 64 12.26 12.35 2.62
N ARG A 65 12.98 11.28 2.27
CA ARG A 65 13.03 10.74 0.91
C ARG A 65 12.85 9.24 0.93
N ILE A 66 11.75 8.80 0.33
CA ILE A 66 11.33 7.40 0.28
C ILE A 66 11.17 6.97 -1.18
N ALA A 67 11.69 5.81 -1.53
CA ALA A 67 11.35 5.12 -2.76
C ALA A 67 10.45 3.92 -2.45
N ALA A 68 9.40 3.72 -3.24
CA ALA A 68 8.45 2.65 -3.01
C ALA A 68 8.07 1.92 -4.30
N ALA A 69 8.04 0.58 -4.25
CA ALA A 69 7.60 -0.28 -5.34
C ALA A 69 6.09 -0.55 -5.26
N GLY A 70 5.43 -0.68 -6.41
CA GLY A 70 4.04 -1.17 -6.53
C GLY A 70 3.06 -0.56 -5.52
N ALA A 71 2.30 -1.42 -4.86
CA ALA A 71 1.28 -1.04 -3.88
C ALA A 71 1.82 -0.27 -2.65
N LEU A 72 3.11 -0.33 -2.37
CA LEU A 72 3.71 0.39 -1.24
C LEU A 72 3.63 1.92 -1.39
N ASN A 73 3.52 2.42 -2.63
CA ASN A 73 3.28 3.84 -2.89
C ASN A 73 1.98 4.33 -2.26
N GLN A 74 0.90 3.57 -2.39
CA GLN A 74 -0.39 3.93 -1.78
C GLN A 74 -0.32 3.85 -0.24
N ILE A 75 0.41 2.88 0.33
CA ILE A 75 0.58 2.78 1.79
C ILE A 75 1.35 4.00 2.31
N VAL A 76 2.44 4.39 1.66
CA VAL A 76 3.17 5.63 2.02
C VAL A 76 2.26 6.86 1.91
N PHE A 77 1.48 6.97 0.82
CA PHE A 77 0.54 8.07 0.63
C PHE A 77 -0.56 8.10 1.70
N MET A 78 -1.23 6.98 1.95
CA MET A 78 -2.28 6.81 2.95
C MET A 78 -1.81 7.26 4.35
N LEU A 79 -0.59 6.93 4.70
CA LEU A 79 0.02 7.29 5.99
C LEU A 79 0.51 8.75 6.05
N GLY A 80 0.27 9.55 5.01
CA GLY A 80 0.66 10.96 4.96
C GLY A 80 2.11 11.20 4.51
N GLY A 81 2.78 10.17 3.97
CA GLY A 81 4.16 10.26 3.46
C GLY A 81 4.25 10.59 1.96
N GLY A 82 3.15 10.97 1.31
CA GLY A 82 3.13 11.23 -0.14
C GLY A 82 4.19 12.24 -0.59
N ASP A 83 4.40 13.30 0.17
CA ASP A 83 5.41 14.33 -0.13
C ASP A 83 6.86 13.83 0.00
N LYS A 84 7.07 12.73 0.70
CA LYS A 84 8.37 12.09 0.86
C LYS A 84 8.73 11.12 -0.27
N LEU A 85 7.78 10.78 -1.15
CA LEU A 85 8.04 9.91 -2.29
C LEU A 85 8.93 10.63 -3.32
N VAL A 86 10.10 10.05 -3.59
CA VAL A 86 11.10 10.55 -4.55
C VAL A 86 11.34 9.59 -5.72
N ALA A 87 10.95 8.31 -5.58
CA ALA A 87 10.94 7.34 -6.66
C ALA A 87 9.76 6.37 -6.49
N THR A 88 9.18 5.96 -7.62
CA THR A 88 7.95 5.16 -7.66
C THR A 88 8.05 4.04 -8.71
N ALA A 89 6.92 3.33 -8.96
CA ALA A 89 6.79 2.34 -10.02
C ALA A 89 5.96 2.90 -11.18
N GLU A 90 6.31 2.50 -12.42
CA GLU A 90 5.59 2.95 -13.63
C GLU A 90 4.09 2.60 -13.59
N GLY A 91 3.75 1.41 -13.10
CA GLY A 91 2.36 0.94 -13.06
C GLY A 91 1.42 1.80 -12.21
N VAL A 92 1.92 2.44 -11.13
CA VAL A 92 1.09 3.27 -10.25
C VAL A 92 0.91 4.71 -10.76
N GLN A 93 1.62 5.10 -11.80
CA GLN A 93 1.44 6.39 -12.48
C GLN A 93 0.26 6.38 -13.47
N LYS A 94 -0.42 5.24 -13.59
CA LYS A 94 -1.58 4.99 -14.45
C LYS A 94 -2.81 4.65 -13.60
N GLY A 95 -3.96 4.56 -14.22
CA GLY A 95 -5.22 4.20 -13.55
C GLY A 95 -5.70 5.24 -12.55
N PHE A 96 -6.23 4.80 -11.40
CA PHE A 96 -6.94 5.69 -10.47
C PHE A 96 -6.04 6.40 -9.46
N PHE A 97 -4.84 5.90 -9.17
CA PHE A 97 -3.96 6.55 -8.19
C PHE A 97 -3.62 8.01 -8.55
N PRO A 98 -3.31 8.37 -9.82
CA PRO A 98 -3.14 9.77 -10.20
C PRO A 98 -4.37 10.67 -9.99
N VAL A 99 -5.56 10.11 -9.85
CA VAL A 99 -6.77 10.89 -9.53
C VAL A 99 -6.76 11.33 -8.07
N VAL A 100 -6.39 10.43 -7.16
CA VAL A 100 -6.32 10.73 -5.72
C VAL A 100 -5.00 11.41 -5.32
N PHE A 101 -3.92 11.13 -6.05
CA PHE A 101 -2.58 11.69 -5.80
C PHE A 101 -1.92 12.12 -7.13
N PRO A 102 -2.28 13.30 -7.67
CA PRO A 102 -1.79 13.77 -9.00
C PRO A 102 -0.26 13.83 -9.10
N ARG A 103 0.43 14.22 -8.01
CA ARG A 103 1.90 14.33 -7.95
C ARG A 103 2.61 13.01 -8.29
N ILE A 104 1.96 11.84 -8.19
CA ILE A 104 2.60 10.55 -8.50
C ILE A 104 3.14 10.50 -9.95
N LYS A 105 2.53 11.24 -10.89
CA LYS A 105 2.98 11.32 -12.28
C LYS A 105 4.30 12.05 -12.48
N GLU A 106 4.68 12.89 -11.52
CA GLU A 106 5.89 13.71 -11.58
C GLU A 106 7.08 13.01 -10.92
N ILE A 107 6.83 11.96 -10.13
CA ILE A 107 7.86 11.22 -9.40
C ILE A 107 8.55 10.25 -10.35
N PRO A 108 9.90 10.24 -10.43
CA PRO A 108 10.64 9.31 -11.30
C PRO A 108 10.25 7.85 -11.07
N ALA A 109 9.96 7.10 -12.13
CA ALA A 109 9.68 5.68 -12.06
C ALA A 109 11.01 4.90 -12.06
N ALA A 110 11.39 4.38 -10.90
CA ALA A 110 12.55 3.52 -10.75
C ALA A 110 12.21 2.03 -10.89
N TYR A 111 10.93 1.65 -10.84
CA TYR A 111 10.47 0.27 -11.00
C TYR A 111 9.58 0.17 -12.23
N GLY A 112 9.99 -0.65 -13.23
CA GLY A 112 9.23 -0.87 -14.47
C GLY A 112 8.07 -1.85 -14.34
N GLY A 113 8.09 -2.73 -13.35
CA GLY A 113 7.07 -3.77 -13.16
C GLY A 113 7.21 -4.52 -11.83
N PRO A 114 6.35 -5.54 -11.58
CA PRO A 114 6.35 -6.28 -10.33
C PRO A 114 7.39 -7.41 -10.25
N GLY A 115 8.15 -7.68 -11.31
CA GLY A 115 9.06 -8.82 -11.39
C GLY A 115 10.52 -8.49 -11.05
N PRO A 116 11.37 -9.53 -10.90
CA PRO A 116 12.80 -9.38 -10.75
C PRO A 116 13.42 -8.64 -11.94
N GLY A 117 14.46 -7.82 -11.67
CA GLY A 117 15.21 -7.10 -12.72
C GLY A 117 14.48 -5.88 -13.31
N THR A 118 13.34 -5.47 -12.74
CA THR A 118 12.61 -4.29 -13.18
C THR A 118 13.08 -3.00 -12.51
N LEU A 119 14.01 -3.08 -11.56
CA LEU A 119 14.58 -1.92 -10.88
C LEU A 119 15.61 -1.21 -11.77
N ASN A 120 15.37 0.07 -12.05
CA ASN A 120 16.35 0.97 -12.65
C ASN A 120 17.18 1.63 -11.55
N MET A 121 18.35 1.04 -11.26
CA MET A 121 19.23 1.49 -10.19
C MET A 121 19.74 2.91 -10.41
N GLU A 122 20.02 3.31 -11.65
CA GLU A 122 20.49 4.67 -11.97
C GLU A 122 19.42 5.71 -11.60
N THR A 123 18.17 5.48 -12.00
CA THR A 123 17.04 6.36 -11.64
C THR A 123 16.84 6.41 -10.12
N LEU A 124 16.95 5.28 -9.44
CA LEU A 124 16.81 5.21 -7.98
C LEU A 124 17.90 6.00 -7.26
N LEU A 125 19.16 5.79 -7.63
CA LEU A 125 20.31 6.50 -7.02
C LEU A 125 20.23 8.00 -7.29
N LYS A 126 19.81 8.42 -8.51
CA LYS A 126 19.60 9.83 -8.84
C LYS A 126 18.51 10.50 -7.99
N ALA A 127 17.44 9.76 -7.66
CA ALA A 127 16.39 10.21 -6.76
C ALA A 127 16.87 10.34 -5.31
N ASN A 128 18.01 9.74 -4.96
CA ASN A 128 18.68 9.82 -3.67
C ASN A 128 17.74 9.53 -2.48
N PRO A 129 17.02 8.39 -2.43
CA PRO A 129 16.19 8.05 -1.30
C PRO A 129 17.04 7.74 -0.08
N GLN A 130 16.49 7.96 1.12
CA GLN A 130 17.07 7.49 2.38
C GLN A 130 16.62 6.07 2.71
N VAL A 131 15.39 5.75 2.29
CA VAL A 131 14.72 4.48 2.53
C VAL A 131 14.10 3.96 1.24
N VAL A 132 14.22 2.66 1.02
CA VAL A 132 13.61 1.92 -0.08
C VAL A 132 12.67 0.87 0.49
N PHE A 133 11.40 0.95 0.11
CA PHE A 133 10.43 -0.12 0.27
C PHE A 133 10.33 -0.87 -1.06
N GLY A 134 10.99 -2.02 -1.15
CA GLY A 134 11.08 -2.75 -2.39
C GLY A 134 10.98 -4.25 -2.20
N SER A 135 10.59 -4.93 -3.28
CA SER A 135 10.67 -6.37 -3.44
C SER A 135 11.44 -6.67 -4.73
N TYR A 136 11.92 -7.92 -4.85
CA TYR A 136 12.62 -8.38 -6.06
C TYR A 136 13.96 -7.69 -6.35
N VAL A 137 14.71 -7.28 -5.31
CA VAL A 137 16.10 -6.85 -5.44
C VAL A 137 17.01 -8.08 -5.40
N ASN A 138 18.02 -8.12 -6.27
CA ASN A 138 19.04 -9.13 -6.24
C ASN A 138 20.19 -8.72 -5.32
N ASP A 139 21.10 -9.64 -4.99
CA ASP A 139 22.22 -9.40 -4.07
C ASP A 139 23.08 -8.20 -4.48
N LYS A 140 23.30 -8.00 -5.79
CA LYS A 140 24.07 -6.87 -6.32
C LYS A 140 23.36 -5.53 -6.05
N ASP A 141 22.03 -5.52 -6.21
CA ASP A 141 21.23 -4.32 -5.89
C ASP A 141 21.28 -4.00 -4.40
N VAL A 142 21.19 -5.03 -3.53
CA VAL A 142 21.34 -4.89 -2.08
C VAL A 142 22.69 -4.29 -1.71
N GLU A 143 23.79 -4.81 -2.27
CA GLU A 143 25.14 -4.30 -2.06
C GLU A 143 25.30 -2.85 -2.56
N THR A 144 24.72 -2.53 -3.70
CA THR A 144 24.76 -1.19 -4.29
C THR A 144 24.04 -0.18 -3.41
N LEU A 145 22.85 -0.50 -2.92
CA LEU A 145 22.07 0.36 -2.00
C LEU A 145 22.81 0.56 -0.68
N ALA A 146 23.36 -0.51 -0.10
CA ALA A 146 24.12 -0.45 1.13
C ALA A 146 25.37 0.44 0.97
N SER A 147 26.10 0.33 -0.15
CA SER A 147 27.27 1.15 -0.46
C SER A 147 26.92 2.63 -0.65
N ALA A 148 25.69 2.92 -1.11
CA ALA A 148 25.17 4.28 -1.23
C ALA A 148 24.56 4.83 0.08
N GLY A 149 24.57 4.06 1.17
CA GLY A 149 23.98 4.46 2.46
C GLY A 149 22.44 4.49 2.43
N ILE A 150 21.82 3.77 1.51
CA ILE A 150 20.37 3.71 1.34
C ILE A 150 19.83 2.48 2.10
N ALA A 151 18.88 2.71 3.01
CA ALA A 151 18.26 1.66 3.80
C ALA A 151 17.19 0.91 3.00
N LEU A 152 17.42 -0.37 2.73
CA LEU A 152 16.44 -1.26 2.10
C LEU A 152 15.70 -2.06 3.17
N PHE A 153 14.36 -2.04 3.13
CA PHE A 153 13.49 -2.79 4.02
C PHE A 153 12.88 -3.99 3.29
N GLU A 154 13.09 -5.17 3.87
CA GLU A 154 12.41 -6.38 3.43
C GLU A 154 11.02 -6.44 4.04
N LEU A 155 9.99 -6.73 3.20
CA LEU A 155 8.60 -6.65 3.57
C LEU A 155 7.94 -8.02 3.45
N LYS A 156 7.14 -8.39 4.44
CA LYS A 156 6.23 -9.52 4.38
C LYS A 156 4.82 -9.02 4.13
N LEU A 157 4.15 -9.61 3.15
CA LEU A 157 2.85 -9.13 2.68
C LEU A 157 1.90 -10.30 2.31
N ASN A 158 2.18 -11.53 2.78
CA ASN A 158 1.45 -12.71 2.31
C ASN A 158 0.15 -12.97 3.08
N THR A 159 0.03 -12.44 4.29
CA THR A 159 -1.11 -12.65 5.17
C THR A 159 -1.61 -11.31 5.75
N PRO A 160 -2.86 -11.24 6.25
CA PRO A 160 -3.33 -10.04 6.94
C PRO A 160 -2.46 -9.57 8.12
N PRO A 161 -1.90 -10.43 8.98
CA PRO A 161 -0.89 -10.00 9.95
C PRO A 161 0.34 -9.37 9.31
N ASP A 162 0.92 -9.98 8.26
CA ASP A 162 2.11 -9.47 7.60
C ASP A 162 1.91 -8.05 7.03
N ILE A 163 0.76 -7.80 6.39
CA ILE A 163 0.48 -6.47 5.82
C ILE A 163 0.30 -5.41 6.91
N LYS A 164 -0.34 -5.77 8.03
CA LYS A 164 -0.51 -4.85 9.18
C LYS A 164 0.83 -4.52 9.84
N ASP A 165 1.71 -5.51 10.00
CA ASP A 165 3.07 -5.30 10.50
C ASP A 165 3.87 -4.40 9.57
N THR A 166 3.76 -4.62 8.25
CA THR A 166 4.37 -3.75 7.23
C THR A 166 3.84 -2.32 7.31
N ILE A 167 2.52 -2.13 7.42
CA ILE A 167 1.90 -0.80 7.55
C ILE A 167 2.39 -0.10 8.84
N SER A 168 2.44 -0.82 9.96
CA SER A 168 2.97 -0.31 11.23
C SER A 168 4.44 0.11 11.10
N MET A 169 5.26 -0.69 10.43
CA MET A 169 6.67 -0.39 10.19
C MET A 169 6.83 0.85 9.30
N VAL A 170 6.09 0.94 8.20
CA VAL A 170 6.11 2.11 7.31
C VAL A 170 5.68 3.37 8.08
N GLY A 171 4.64 3.28 8.91
CA GLY A 171 4.21 4.37 9.80
C GLY A 171 5.32 4.86 10.71
N LYS A 172 6.01 3.94 11.41
CA LYS A 172 7.17 4.25 12.25
C LYS A 172 8.29 4.95 11.47
N ILE A 173 8.57 4.51 10.23
CA ILE A 173 9.62 5.09 9.37
C ILE A 173 9.26 6.52 8.96
N ILE A 174 8.01 6.80 8.61
CA ILE A 174 7.54 8.12 8.20
C ILE A 174 7.54 9.10 9.38
N GLY A 175 7.05 8.67 10.56
CA GLY A 175 7.03 9.46 11.78
C GLY A 175 5.77 9.30 12.63
N PRO A 176 5.66 10.02 13.77
CA PRO A 176 4.64 9.77 14.80
C PRO A 176 3.18 9.90 14.31
N GLU A 177 2.87 10.85 13.45
CA GLU A 177 1.51 11.00 12.88
C GLU A 177 1.16 9.82 11.96
N ALA A 178 2.12 9.36 11.18
CA ALA A 178 1.95 8.19 10.31
C ALA A 178 1.83 6.88 11.13
N GLU A 179 2.53 6.79 12.24
CA GLU A 179 2.41 5.65 13.17
C GLU A 179 0.99 5.58 13.77
N GLN A 180 0.40 6.71 14.14
CA GLN A 180 -0.98 6.75 14.61
C GLN A 180 -1.97 6.35 13.50
N LYS A 181 -1.81 6.88 12.29
CA LYS A 181 -2.63 6.50 11.13
C LYS A 181 -2.53 5.01 10.81
N ALA A 182 -1.32 4.43 10.93
CA ALA A 182 -1.10 3.01 10.74
C ALA A 182 -1.86 2.17 11.79
N ALA A 183 -1.86 2.60 13.04
CA ALA A 183 -2.60 1.94 14.11
C ALA A 183 -4.12 2.00 13.90
N ASP A 184 -4.63 3.14 13.47
CA ASP A 184 -6.06 3.33 13.16
C ASP A 184 -6.48 2.48 11.95
N PHE A 185 -5.70 2.50 10.87
CA PHE A 185 -5.93 1.65 9.70
C PHE A 185 -5.94 0.16 10.05
N ASN A 186 -4.94 -0.31 10.82
CA ASN A 186 -4.85 -1.72 11.21
C ASN A 186 -6.03 -2.17 12.07
N ARG A 187 -6.54 -1.31 12.94
CA ARG A 187 -7.77 -1.56 13.71
C ARG A 187 -8.98 -1.72 12.77
N ASP A 188 -9.15 -0.82 11.82
CA ASP A 188 -10.29 -0.83 10.89
C ASP A 188 -10.19 -2.02 9.92
N TYR A 189 -8.97 -2.40 9.52
CA TYR A 189 -8.72 -3.62 8.76
C TYR A 189 -9.16 -4.89 9.51
N ASP A 190 -8.81 -5.01 10.81
CA ASP A 190 -9.26 -6.13 11.64
C ASP A 190 -10.78 -6.13 11.81
N GLN A 191 -11.40 -4.96 12.00
CA GLN A 191 -12.86 -4.84 12.09
C GLN A 191 -13.55 -5.32 10.81
N ASN A 192 -13.00 -5.01 9.63
CA ASN A 192 -13.57 -5.48 8.36
C ASN A 192 -13.44 -7.01 8.21
N LEU A 193 -12.30 -7.60 8.58
CA LEU A 193 -12.12 -9.04 8.58
C LEU A 193 -13.11 -9.74 9.53
N ASP A 194 -13.24 -9.22 10.74
CA ASP A 194 -14.13 -9.79 11.76
C ASP A 194 -15.61 -9.60 11.38
N TYR A 195 -15.95 -8.48 10.78
CA TYR A 195 -17.29 -8.23 10.30
C TYR A 195 -17.68 -9.18 9.15
N ALA A 196 -16.77 -9.43 8.19
CA ALA A 196 -16.98 -10.43 7.16
C ALA A 196 -17.23 -11.83 7.76
N ARG A 197 -16.43 -12.26 8.73
CA ARG A 197 -16.59 -13.52 9.45
C ARG A 197 -17.94 -13.61 10.18
N GLN A 198 -18.35 -12.53 10.83
CA GLN A 198 -19.63 -12.45 11.55
C GLN A 198 -20.82 -12.56 10.60
N LEU A 199 -20.79 -11.85 9.47
CA LEU A 199 -21.84 -11.85 8.47
C LEU A 199 -22.04 -13.24 7.84
N THR A 200 -20.98 -14.03 7.74
CA THR A 200 -21.00 -15.36 7.10
C THR A 200 -20.97 -16.51 8.12
N ALA A 201 -21.08 -16.19 9.43
CA ALA A 201 -21.06 -17.19 10.48
C ALA A 201 -22.22 -18.20 10.33
N GLY A 202 -21.88 -19.50 10.31
CA GLY A 202 -22.84 -20.58 10.14
C GLY A 202 -23.32 -20.82 8.71
N ALA A 203 -22.91 -20.02 7.73
CA ALA A 203 -23.16 -20.30 6.32
C ALA A 203 -22.28 -21.46 5.81
N LEU A 204 -22.79 -22.19 4.81
CA LEU A 204 -22.00 -23.22 4.14
C LEU A 204 -20.86 -22.56 3.37
N LYS A 205 -19.67 -23.16 3.45
CA LYS A 205 -18.49 -22.65 2.71
C LYS A 205 -18.71 -22.75 1.19
N VAL A 206 -18.48 -21.65 0.48
CA VAL A 206 -18.59 -21.56 -0.98
C VAL A 206 -17.24 -21.90 -1.62
N LYS A 207 -17.24 -22.79 -2.62
CA LYS A 207 -16.04 -23.14 -3.40
C LYS A 207 -15.65 -22.00 -4.34
N VAL A 208 -14.51 -21.41 -4.13
CA VAL A 208 -14.01 -20.25 -4.90
C VAL A 208 -12.76 -20.62 -5.68
N PHE A 209 -12.69 -20.20 -6.93
CA PHE A 209 -11.49 -20.22 -7.74
C PHE A 209 -11.08 -18.80 -8.13
N ALA A 210 -9.83 -18.40 -7.86
CA ALA A 210 -9.28 -17.10 -8.27
C ALA A 210 -8.46 -17.29 -9.55
N ALA A 211 -8.95 -16.77 -10.68
CA ALA A 211 -8.29 -16.86 -11.98
C ALA A 211 -7.35 -15.64 -12.18
N SER A 212 -6.04 -15.89 -12.22
CA SER A 212 -5.01 -14.89 -12.51
C SER A 212 -4.53 -14.93 -13.97
N SER A 213 -4.97 -15.95 -14.75
CA SER A 213 -4.87 -16.02 -16.20
C SER A 213 -6.10 -16.75 -16.77
N ASP A 214 -6.32 -16.60 -18.07
CA ASP A 214 -7.38 -17.29 -18.82
C ASP A 214 -6.97 -18.73 -19.24
N GLY A 215 -5.70 -19.09 -19.01
CA GLY A 215 -5.14 -20.39 -19.37
C GLY A 215 -4.66 -20.50 -20.81
N GLY A 216 -5.11 -19.64 -21.75
CA GLY A 216 -4.63 -19.58 -23.14
C GLY A 216 -4.33 -20.93 -23.83
N GLY A 217 -5.00 -22.03 -23.40
CA GLY A 217 -4.73 -23.41 -23.82
C GLY A 217 -3.65 -24.14 -22.99
N GLY A 218 -3.12 -23.52 -21.94
CA GLY A 218 -2.16 -24.08 -21.00
C GLY A 218 -2.67 -24.06 -19.54
N PRO A 219 -1.76 -24.20 -18.54
CA PRO A 219 -2.10 -24.10 -17.14
C PRO A 219 -2.70 -22.75 -16.78
N ILE A 220 -3.71 -22.76 -15.90
CA ILE A 220 -4.43 -21.57 -15.45
C ILE A 220 -3.76 -21.07 -14.16
N SER A 221 -3.22 -19.85 -14.19
CA SER A 221 -2.65 -19.23 -13.01
C SER A 221 -3.72 -18.89 -12.00
N THR A 222 -3.39 -19.13 -10.73
CA THR A 222 -4.28 -18.93 -9.58
C THR A 222 -3.49 -18.41 -8.37
N VAL A 223 -4.08 -18.41 -7.19
CA VAL A 223 -3.42 -18.05 -5.93
C VAL A 223 -3.24 -19.29 -5.04
N PRO A 224 -2.07 -19.45 -4.39
CA PRO A 224 -1.81 -20.57 -3.49
C PRO A 224 -2.50 -20.41 -2.13
N GLY A 225 -2.42 -21.45 -1.31
CA GLY A 225 -3.03 -21.50 0.02
C GLY A 225 -2.52 -20.44 0.98
N ASN A 226 -1.24 -20.05 0.87
CA ASN A 226 -0.61 -19.04 1.72
C ASN A 226 -0.70 -17.60 1.14
N ASP A 227 -1.50 -17.37 0.11
CA ASP A 227 -1.72 -16.02 -0.42
C ASP A 227 -2.74 -15.23 0.41
N ILE A 228 -2.61 -13.90 0.41
CA ILE A 228 -3.50 -13.02 1.17
C ILE A 228 -4.96 -13.14 0.71
N LEU A 229 -5.21 -13.34 -0.60
CA LEU A 229 -6.55 -13.54 -1.12
C LEU A 229 -7.21 -14.80 -0.56
N THR A 230 -6.44 -15.88 -0.34
CA THR A 230 -6.96 -17.09 0.32
C THR A 230 -7.44 -16.77 1.75
N SER A 231 -6.72 -15.92 2.49
CA SER A 231 -7.16 -15.46 3.81
C SER A 231 -8.45 -14.63 3.75
N TYR A 232 -8.61 -13.80 2.71
CA TYR A 232 -9.83 -13.01 2.50
C TYR A 232 -11.02 -13.89 2.14
N ILE A 233 -10.82 -14.86 1.24
CA ILE A 233 -11.83 -15.86 0.87
C ILE A 233 -12.33 -16.62 2.11
N ASP A 234 -11.39 -17.07 2.98
CA ASP A 234 -11.76 -17.77 4.21
C ASP A 234 -12.56 -16.88 5.17
N ALA A 235 -12.12 -15.63 5.39
CA ALA A 235 -12.82 -14.66 6.22
C ALA A 235 -14.23 -14.35 5.72
N ALA A 236 -14.45 -14.43 4.39
CA ALA A 236 -15.73 -14.20 3.74
C ALA A 236 -16.62 -15.46 3.65
N GLY A 237 -16.27 -16.56 4.32
CA GLY A 237 -17.07 -17.79 4.29
C GLY A 237 -16.88 -18.63 3.02
N GLY A 238 -15.79 -18.41 2.26
CA GLY A 238 -15.42 -19.23 1.11
C GLY A 238 -14.34 -20.26 1.43
N VAL A 239 -13.95 -21.03 0.43
CA VAL A 239 -12.78 -21.91 0.42
C VAL A 239 -12.09 -21.80 -0.94
N ASN A 240 -10.83 -21.43 -0.99
CA ASN A 240 -10.03 -21.48 -2.20
C ASN A 240 -9.75 -22.94 -2.56
N ILE A 241 -10.36 -23.42 -3.67
CA ILE A 241 -10.23 -24.82 -4.10
C ILE A 241 -8.80 -25.21 -4.47
N ALA A 242 -7.95 -24.26 -4.82
CA ALA A 242 -6.54 -24.52 -5.15
C ALA A 242 -5.64 -24.64 -3.91
N ALA A 243 -6.08 -24.19 -2.73
CA ALA A 243 -5.23 -24.08 -1.54
C ALA A 243 -4.64 -25.41 -1.06
N GLU A 244 -5.39 -26.52 -1.14
CA GLU A 244 -4.92 -27.83 -0.73
C GLU A 244 -3.89 -28.41 -1.75
N LYS A 245 -4.15 -28.23 -3.05
CA LYS A 245 -3.24 -28.66 -4.12
C LYS A 245 -1.96 -27.82 -4.18
N LEU A 246 -2.10 -26.52 -3.88
CA LEU A 246 -1.04 -25.51 -3.93
C LEU A 246 -0.95 -24.79 -2.59
N PRO A 247 -0.45 -25.42 -1.52
CA PRO A 247 -0.37 -24.77 -0.20
C PRO A 247 0.55 -23.53 -0.22
N THR A 248 1.56 -23.55 -1.09
CA THR A 248 2.48 -22.43 -1.36
C THR A 248 2.71 -22.33 -2.87
N ALA A 249 3.20 -21.18 -3.35
CA ALA A 249 3.68 -21.06 -4.71
C ALA A 249 4.84 -22.04 -4.99
N LEU A 250 5.01 -22.40 -6.25
CA LEU A 250 6.13 -23.22 -6.72
C LEU A 250 7.46 -22.44 -6.56
N ALA A 251 8.60 -23.13 -6.74
CA ALA A 251 9.94 -22.55 -6.55
C ALA A 251 10.22 -21.35 -7.49
N ASP A 252 9.55 -21.29 -8.63
CA ASP A 252 9.61 -20.16 -9.57
C ASP A 252 8.63 -19.02 -9.24
N GLY A 253 7.90 -19.13 -8.11
CA GLY A 253 6.91 -18.16 -7.68
C GLY A 253 5.55 -18.29 -8.36
N SER A 254 5.37 -19.26 -9.28
CA SER A 254 4.10 -19.52 -9.95
C SER A 254 3.14 -20.35 -9.08
N ALA A 255 1.85 -20.22 -9.36
CA ALA A 255 0.81 -21.11 -8.87
C ALA A 255 -0.19 -21.31 -10.00
N SER A 256 -0.33 -22.56 -10.48
CA SER A 256 -1.23 -22.88 -11.58
C SER A 256 -1.84 -24.27 -11.47
N VAL A 257 -2.98 -24.46 -12.09
CA VAL A 257 -3.70 -25.73 -12.20
C VAL A 257 -4.05 -26.00 -13.65
N ASP A 258 -4.26 -27.26 -13.99
CA ASP A 258 -4.84 -27.68 -15.28
C ASP A 258 -6.37 -27.48 -15.27
N PHE A 259 -6.99 -27.50 -16.45
CA PHE A 259 -8.43 -27.31 -16.56
C PHE A 259 -9.21 -28.54 -16.03
N GLU A 260 -8.64 -29.75 -16.09
CA GLU A 260 -9.20 -30.97 -15.54
C GLU A 260 -9.41 -30.86 -14.02
N PHE A 261 -8.51 -30.18 -13.32
CA PHE A 261 -8.69 -29.88 -11.91
C PHE A 261 -9.95 -29.04 -11.66
N LEU A 262 -10.21 -28.00 -12.47
CA LEU A 262 -11.43 -27.17 -12.34
C LEU A 262 -12.70 -27.98 -12.62
N ILE A 263 -12.69 -28.86 -13.64
CA ILE A 263 -13.80 -29.77 -13.92
C ILE A 263 -14.08 -30.71 -12.75
N ALA A 264 -13.02 -31.24 -12.12
CA ALA A 264 -13.19 -32.14 -10.98
C ALA A 264 -13.67 -31.41 -9.73
N GLN A 265 -13.24 -30.18 -9.49
CA GLN A 265 -13.57 -29.41 -8.31
C GLN A 265 -14.90 -28.66 -8.41
N GLN A 266 -15.35 -28.30 -9.63
CA GLN A 266 -16.55 -27.50 -9.90
C GLN A 266 -16.67 -26.32 -8.92
N PRO A 267 -15.92 -25.23 -9.11
CA PRO A 267 -16.05 -24.04 -8.28
C PRO A 267 -17.48 -23.46 -8.42
N GLU A 268 -18.02 -22.98 -7.31
CA GLU A 268 -19.34 -22.32 -7.27
C GLU A 268 -19.24 -20.85 -7.66
N VAL A 269 -18.05 -20.24 -7.43
CA VAL A 269 -17.73 -18.85 -7.76
C VAL A 269 -16.33 -18.80 -8.38
N ILE A 270 -16.20 -17.99 -9.44
CA ILE A 270 -14.91 -17.65 -10.04
C ILE A 270 -14.67 -16.16 -9.87
N ILE A 271 -13.47 -15.78 -9.42
CA ILE A 271 -12.99 -14.40 -9.33
C ILE A 271 -11.93 -14.20 -10.40
N ALA A 272 -12.19 -13.34 -11.37
CA ALA A 272 -11.24 -12.93 -12.39
C ALA A 272 -10.46 -11.70 -11.90
N GLN A 273 -9.13 -11.75 -11.92
CA GLN A 273 -8.30 -10.66 -11.39
C GLN A 273 -8.25 -9.40 -12.27
N ASN A 274 -8.65 -9.50 -13.54
CA ASN A 274 -8.73 -8.35 -14.42
C ASN A 274 -9.82 -8.52 -15.48
N ARG A 275 -10.14 -7.42 -16.17
CA ARG A 275 -11.17 -7.37 -17.21
C ARG A 275 -10.92 -8.36 -18.34
N GLN A 276 -9.71 -8.50 -18.83
CA GLN A 276 -9.38 -9.41 -19.93
C GLN A 276 -9.72 -10.86 -19.58
N ILE A 277 -9.36 -11.29 -18.36
CA ILE A 277 -9.65 -12.64 -17.86
C ILE A 277 -11.17 -12.83 -17.69
N TYR A 278 -11.86 -11.84 -17.12
CA TYR A 278 -13.31 -11.86 -16.94
C TYR A 278 -14.03 -12.01 -18.28
N ASP A 279 -13.69 -11.17 -19.25
CA ASP A 279 -14.32 -11.18 -20.59
C ASP A 279 -14.05 -12.51 -21.31
N TYR A 280 -12.82 -13.05 -21.20
CA TYR A 280 -12.49 -14.34 -21.80
C TYR A 280 -13.29 -15.51 -21.19
N ILE A 281 -13.38 -15.57 -19.85
CA ILE A 281 -14.11 -16.63 -19.15
C ILE A 281 -15.61 -16.57 -19.47
N THR A 282 -16.17 -15.37 -19.61
CA THR A 282 -17.61 -15.15 -19.84
C THR A 282 -18.02 -15.17 -21.32
N ASP A 283 -17.07 -15.06 -22.25
CA ASP A 283 -17.35 -15.16 -23.69
C ASP A 283 -17.54 -16.62 -24.11
N GLU A 284 -18.76 -16.96 -24.54
CA GLU A 284 -19.11 -18.30 -25.00
C GLU A 284 -18.23 -18.81 -26.19
N LYS A 285 -17.70 -17.90 -26.99
CA LYS A 285 -16.90 -18.24 -28.17
C LYS A 285 -15.44 -18.49 -27.82
N ASN A 286 -14.81 -17.59 -27.07
CA ASN A 286 -13.39 -17.64 -26.73
C ASN A 286 -13.14 -18.51 -25.51
N GLY A 287 -14.01 -18.43 -24.50
CA GLY A 287 -13.92 -19.19 -23.26
C GLY A 287 -14.66 -20.55 -23.30
N SER A 288 -14.71 -21.23 -24.46
CA SER A 288 -15.58 -22.41 -24.66
C SER A 288 -15.41 -23.51 -23.62
N GLN A 289 -14.18 -23.78 -23.16
CA GLN A 289 -13.96 -24.78 -22.10
C GLN A 289 -14.52 -24.31 -20.73
N TRP A 290 -14.51 -23.02 -20.44
CA TRP A 290 -15.02 -22.48 -19.18
C TRP A 290 -16.55 -22.66 -19.04
N GLN A 291 -17.26 -22.81 -20.15
CA GLN A 291 -18.70 -23.06 -20.17
C GLN A 291 -19.12 -24.41 -19.56
N TYR A 292 -18.16 -25.32 -19.31
CA TYR A 292 -18.43 -26.57 -18.59
C TYR A 292 -18.50 -26.39 -17.06
N LEU A 293 -18.04 -25.25 -16.53
CA LEU A 293 -18.03 -24.98 -15.09
C LEU A 293 -19.39 -24.41 -14.62
N ASP A 294 -19.87 -24.90 -13.48
CA ASP A 294 -21.15 -24.47 -12.92
C ASP A 294 -21.17 -22.99 -12.52
N ALA A 295 -20.03 -22.42 -12.09
CA ALA A 295 -19.92 -20.99 -11.84
C ALA A 295 -20.21 -20.14 -13.08
N VAL A 296 -19.77 -20.57 -14.27
CA VAL A 296 -20.01 -19.84 -15.53
C VAL A 296 -21.45 -19.99 -15.96
N LYS A 297 -22.01 -21.22 -15.96
CA LYS A 297 -23.42 -21.49 -16.28
C LYS A 297 -24.39 -20.69 -15.41
N ASN A 298 -24.02 -20.55 -14.11
CA ASN A 298 -24.85 -19.84 -13.12
C ASN A 298 -24.55 -18.33 -13.06
N LYS A 299 -23.71 -17.80 -13.97
CA LYS A 299 -23.28 -16.37 -14.01
C LYS A 299 -22.65 -15.89 -12.70
N LYS A 300 -21.90 -16.77 -12.03
CA LYS A 300 -21.16 -16.49 -10.78
C LYS A 300 -19.65 -16.29 -11.06
N VAL A 301 -19.35 -15.58 -12.14
CA VAL A 301 -18.01 -15.08 -12.44
C VAL A 301 -18.00 -13.60 -12.07
N TYR A 302 -17.07 -13.21 -11.23
CA TYR A 302 -16.98 -11.84 -10.74
C TYR A 302 -15.62 -11.25 -11.10
N LEU A 303 -15.61 -9.99 -11.52
CA LEU A 303 -14.40 -9.20 -11.73
C LEU A 303 -13.98 -8.61 -10.40
N ASN A 304 -12.72 -8.83 -10.01
CA ASN A 304 -12.19 -8.31 -8.75
C ASN A 304 -12.13 -6.78 -8.77
N PRO A 305 -12.55 -6.08 -7.69
CA PRO A 305 -12.50 -4.64 -7.61
C PRO A 305 -11.07 -4.10 -7.74
N LYS A 306 -10.97 -2.94 -8.38
CA LYS A 306 -9.70 -2.24 -8.59
C LYS A 306 -9.91 -0.73 -8.52
N GLY A 307 -9.33 -0.10 -7.54
CA GLY A 307 -9.32 1.34 -7.41
C GLY A 307 -7.92 1.93 -7.64
N VAL A 308 -7.32 2.50 -6.61
CA VAL A 308 -5.90 2.90 -6.64
C VAL A 308 -5.02 1.68 -6.92
N TYR A 309 -5.39 0.54 -6.36
CA TYR A 309 -4.75 -0.74 -6.63
C TYR A 309 -5.79 -1.86 -6.68
N LEU A 310 -5.37 -3.07 -7.09
CA LEU A 310 -6.23 -4.26 -7.07
C LEU A 310 -6.48 -4.69 -5.61
N TRP A 311 -7.76 -5.00 -5.26
CA TRP A 311 -8.12 -5.33 -3.87
C TRP A 311 -7.61 -6.71 -3.43
N SER A 312 -7.63 -7.69 -4.32
CA SER A 312 -7.23 -9.07 -4.04
C SER A 312 -5.74 -9.27 -3.77
N VAL A 313 -4.92 -8.23 -3.87
CA VAL A 313 -3.48 -8.32 -3.66
C VAL A 313 -3.06 -7.56 -2.39
N ARG A 314 -1.77 -7.47 -2.16
CA ARG A 314 -1.11 -6.85 -1.00
C ARG A 314 -1.22 -5.33 -1.02
N SER A 315 -2.44 -4.82 -0.93
CA SER A 315 -2.77 -3.40 -1.04
C SER A 315 -3.51 -2.89 0.20
N ALA A 316 -3.54 -1.57 0.40
CA ALA A 316 -4.35 -0.99 1.46
C ALA A 316 -5.84 -1.25 1.22
N GLU A 317 -6.31 -1.18 -0.04
CA GLU A 317 -7.71 -1.46 -0.40
C GLU A 317 -8.10 -2.93 -0.18
N GLY A 318 -7.12 -3.84 -0.02
CA GLY A 318 -7.35 -5.21 0.42
C GLY A 318 -8.12 -5.33 1.74
N ALA A 319 -8.14 -4.26 2.55
CA ALA A 319 -8.98 -4.19 3.75
C ALA A 319 -10.50 -4.24 3.44
N LEU A 320 -10.92 -3.95 2.21
CA LEU A 320 -12.31 -4.03 1.75
C LEU A 320 -12.64 -5.37 1.07
N GLU A 321 -11.64 -6.11 0.62
CA GLU A 321 -11.82 -7.36 -0.12
C GLU A 321 -12.66 -8.40 0.64
N PRO A 322 -12.48 -8.66 1.96
CA PRO A 322 -13.30 -9.61 2.69
C PRO A 322 -14.79 -9.24 2.71
N LEU A 323 -15.10 -7.94 2.77
CA LEU A 323 -16.48 -7.45 2.77
C LEU A 323 -17.14 -7.64 1.40
N TRP A 324 -16.41 -7.31 0.33
CA TRP A 324 -16.89 -7.52 -1.03
C TRP A 324 -17.08 -9.02 -1.31
N LEU A 325 -16.13 -9.87 -0.94
CA LEU A 325 -16.23 -11.31 -1.05
C LEU A 325 -17.44 -11.86 -0.28
N ALA A 326 -17.65 -11.45 0.98
CA ALA A 326 -18.81 -11.86 1.74
C ALA A 326 -20.12 -11.53 1.01
N LYS A 327 -20.19 -10.35 0.37
CA LYS A 327 -21.37 -9.91 -0.39
C LYS A 327 -21.67 -10.77 -1.61
N ILE A 328 -20.63 -11.20 -2.35
CA ILE A 328 -20.83 -12.02 -3.57
C ILE A 328 -20.96 -13.51 -3.25
N LEU A 329 -20.34 -14.00 -2.18
CA LEU A 329 -20.43 -15.42 -1.80
C LEU A 329 -21.75 -15.73 -1.07
N HIS A 330 -22.25 -14.80 -0.25
CA HIS A 330 -23.42 -14.97 0.61
C HIS A 330 -24.39 -13.79 0.49
N PRO A 331 -25.00 -13.54 -0.68
CA PRO A 331 -25.79 -12.33 -0.92
C PRO A 331 -26.98 -12.16 0.05
N GLU A 332 -27.65 -13.24 0.44
CA GLU A 332 -28.84 -13.18 1.32
C GLU A 332 -28.47 -12.82 2.77
N PRO A 333 -27.55 -13.55 3.46
CA PRO A 333 -27.13 -13.18 4.82
C PRO A 333 -26.48 -11.82 4.91
N VAL A 334 -25.83 -11.37 3.83
CA VAL A 334 -25.01 -10.14 3.77
C VAL A 334 -25.78 -8.99 3.07
N ALA A 335 -27.09 -9.10 2.91
CA ALA A 335 -27.91 -8.11 2.20
C ALA A 335 -27.78 -6.69 2.76
N SER A 336 -27.65 -6.53 4.09
CA SER A 336 -27.53 -5.23 4.75
C SER A 336 -26.18 -4.52 4.57
N LEU A 337 -25.15 -5.20 4.07
CA LEU A 337 -23.85 -4.59 3.82
C LEU A 337 -23.91 -3.69 2.58
N ASP A 338 -23.66 -2.41 2.77
CA ASP A 338 -23.48 -1.45 1.68
C ASP A 338 -21.98 -1.31 1.34
N ILE A 339 -21.50 -2.12 0.39
CA ILE A 339 -20.11 -2.11 -0.04
C ILE A 339 -19.74 -0.78 -0.75
N LYS A 340 -20.70 -0.11 -1.41
CA LYS A 340 -20.48 1.17 -2.06
C LYS A 340 -20.18 2.26 -1.02
N GLN A 341 -20.98 2.27 0.04
CA GLN A 341 -20.76 3.20 1.15
C GLN A 341 -19.42 2.92 1.85
N LYS A 342 -19.10 1.64 2.09
CA LYS A 342 -17.80 1.24 2.66
C LYS A 342 -16.61 1.67 1.78
N THR A 343 -16.75 1.60 0.47
CA THR A 343 -15.72 2.09 -0.47
C THR A 343 -15.53 3.60 -0.35
N LYS A 344 -16.64 4.38 -0.29
CA LYS A 344 -16.56 5.84 -0.10
C LYS A 344 -15.89 6.22 1.21
N GLU A 345 -16.30 5.57 2.31
CA GLU A 345 -15.71 5.78 3.64
C GLU A 345 -14.21 5.52 3.61
N PHE A 346 -13.78 4.40 3.05
CA PHE A 346 -12.37 4.05 2.92
C PHE A 346 -11.56 5.13 2.19
N TYR A 347 -12.06 5.62 1.06
CA TYR A 347 -11.35 6.64 0.26
C TYR A 347 -11.29 7.99 0.97
N ARG A 348 -12.38 8.41 1.59
CA ARG A 348 -12.41 9.64 2.39
C ARG A 348 -11.41 9.58 3.54
N ASP A 349 -11.40 8.48 4.30
CA ASP A 349 -10.67 8.38 5.55
C ASP A 349 -9.18 8.06 5.33
N ASN A 350 -8.85 7.31 4.28
CA ASN A 350 -7.47 6.86 4.01
C ASN A 350 -6.78 7.61 2.87
N TYR A 351 -7.53 8.05 1.86
CA TYR A 351 -6.95 8.73 0.70
C TYR A 351 -7.35 10.21 0.62
N TYR A 352 -8.13 10.70 1.59
CA TYR A 352 -8.61 12.10 1.65
C TYR A 352 -9.34 12.51 0.37
N TYR A 353 -10.09 11.58 -0.23
CA TYR A 353 -10.73 11.73 -1.52
C TYR A 353 -12.20 11.32 -1.48
N GLU A 354 -13.08 12.24 -1.91
CA GLU A 354 -14.53 11.98 -2.00
C GLU A 354 -14.87 11.35 -3.35
N LEU A 355 -15.29 10.07 -3.32
CA LEU A 355 -15.71 9.35 -4.52
C LEU A 355 -17.11 9.77 -4.98
N SER A 356 -17.29 10.02 -6.28
CA SER A 356 -18.60 10.03 -6.91
C SER A 356 -19.19 8.62 -7.03
N ASP A 357 -20.51 8.50 -7.20
CA ASP A 357 -21.16 7.21 -7.43
C ASP A 357 -20.60 6.49 -8.65
N ALA A 358 -20.34 7.20 -9.75
CA ALA A 358 -19.75 6.64 -10.96
C ALA A 358 -18.34 6.07 -10.73
N GLN A 359 -17.53 6.74 -9.90
CA GLN A 359 -16.20 6.24 -9.54
C GLN A 359 -16.29 4.98 -8.67
N VAL A 360 -17.24 4.92 -7.73
CA VAL A 360 -17.48 3.71 -6.93
C VAL A 360 -17.89 2.54 -7.82
N GLU A 361 -18.80 2.74 -8.75
CA GLU A 361 -19.21 1.69 -9.70
C GLU A 361 -18.00 1.19 -10.52
N ASN A 362 -17.16 2.10 -11.02
CA ASN A 362 -15.97 1.71 -11.78
C ASN A 362 -14.90 1.01 -10.92
N ILE A 363 -14.80 1.31 -9.63
CA ILE A 363 -13.92 0.58 -8.70
C ILE A 363 -14.41 -0.84 -8.47
N LEU A 364 -15.72 -0.99 -8.24
CA LEU A 364 -16.34 -2.28 -7.94
C LEU A 364 -16.47 -3.19 -9.17
N PHE A 365 -16.50 -2.59 -10.37
CA PHE A 365 -16.53 -3.30 -11.64
C PHE A 365 -15.66 -2.56 -12.67
N PRO A 366 -14.34 -2.67 -12.58
CA PRO A 366 -13.42 -1.88 -13.39
C PRO A 366 -13.53 -2.19 -14.87
N GLU A 367 -13.49 -1.14 -15.71
CA GLU A 367 -13.49 -1.26 -17.17
C GLU A 367 -12.14 -1.73 -17.74
N ASN A 368 -11.03 -1.48 -17.00
CA ASN A 368 -9.66 -1.85 -17.39
C ASN A 368 -8.82 -2.35 -16.21
#